data_0d5a7995cbd9cb9c65359d18509f2159
#
_entry.id   0d5a7995cbd9cb9c65359d18509f2159
#
_cell.length_a   1.000
_cell.length_b   1.000
_cell.length_c   1.000
_cell.angle_alpha   90.00
_cell.angle_beta   90.00
_cell.angle_gamma   90.00
#
_symmetry.space_group_name_H-M   'P 1'
#
loop_
_entity.id
_entity.type
_entity.pdbx_description
1 polymer ?
#
loop_
_entity_poly.entity_id
_entity_poly.type
_entity_poly.pdbx_seq_one_letter_code
_entity_poly.pdbx_strand_id
1 'polypeptide(L)'
;FIWGFFSLALKPLHNYPSLDILFYRVFFSVALMVVINVIFRRNIILQNWNHFKVMTAKQKKSVITLTLGGGVFLSSNWFVFIYVMNHVSVKAASLAYMICPILTTILAFFILKEKLSKWQWFAVMISAFSCVLLSLNHVEDIFYSLITAATYAMYLVSQRKNSELDKFLVLTIQLVFTAIILLPFYPDYSGNLPTESLFYSCLLVIVVFFTIIPLFLNLYAL
;
A
#
# COMPACT_ATOMS: atom_id res chain seq x y z
N PHE A 1 9.73 -8.77 -6.66
CA PHE A 1 10.12 -10.15 -6.35
C PHE A 1 9.62 -10.60 -4.98
N ILE A 2 9.84 -9.80 -3.90
CA ILE A 2 9.46 -10.15 -2.52
C ILE A 2 7.94 -10.41 -2.41
N TRP A 3 7.11 -9.53 -2.96
CA TRP A 3 5.65 -9.67 -2.91
C TRP A 3 5.09 -10.91 -3.63
N GLY A 4 5.85 -11.54 -4.52
CA GLY A 4 5.45 -12.80 -5.15
C GLY A 4 5.28 -13.94 -4.14
N PHE A 5 5.96 -13.90 -3.00
CA PHE A 5 5.87 -14.89 -1.92
C PHE A 5 4.82 -14.53 -0.85
N PHE A 6 4.14 -13.39 -0.99
CA PHE A 6 3.16 -12.93 0.01
C PHE A 6 2.04 -13.94 0.27
N SER A 7 1.57 -14.61 -0.78
CA SER A 7 0.53 -15.64 -0.67
C SER A 7 0.91 -16.80 0.26
N LEU A 8 2.21 -17.16 0.30
CA LEU A 8 2.68 -18.22 1.20
C LEU A 8 2.59 -17.81 2.67
N ALA A 9 2.88 -16.55 2.98
CA ALA A 9 2.77 -16.03 4.34
C ALA A 9 1.32 -15.77 4.76
N LEU A 10 0.43 -15.48 3.80
CA LEU A 10 -0.98 -15.23 4.05
C LEU A 10 -1.80 -16.53 4.16
N LYS A 11 -1.40 -17.60 3.47
CA LYS A 11 -2.15 -18.87 3.43
C LYS A 11 -2.48 -19.46 4.81
N PRO A 12 -1.58 -19.47 5.80
CA PRO A 12 -1.92 -19.95 7.15
C PRO A 12 -2.97 -19.10 7.86
N LEU A 13 -3.17 -17.86 7.41
CA LEU A 13 -4.12 -16.90 7.99
C LEU A 13 -5.49 -16.91 7.29
N HIS A 14 -5.72 -17.80 6.33
CA HIS A 14 -6.94 -17.85 5.51
C HIS A 14 -8.23 -17.98 6.35
N ASN A 15 -8.15 -18.63 7.50
CA ASN A 15 -9.31 -18.84 8.38
C ASN A 15 -9.71 -17.60 9.19
N TYR A 16 -8.88 -16.56 9.17
CA TYR A 16 -9.15 -15.31 9.88
C TYR A 16 -9.81 -14.28 8.96
N PRO A 17 -10.74 -13.45 9.47
CA PRO A 17 -11.35 -12.37 8.69
C PRO A 17 -10.29 -11.43 8.10
N SER A 18 -10.50 -11.00 6.86
CA SER A 18 -9.55 -10.10 6.16
C SER A 18 -9.35 -8.78 6.91
N LEU A 19 -10.37 -8.30 7.61
CA LEU A 19 -10.27 -7.09 8.44
C LEU A 19 -9.39 -7.29 9.66
N ASP A 20 -9.44 -8.45 10.32
CA ASP A 20 -8.58 -8.75 11.47
C ASP A 20 -7.11 -8.80 11.06
N ILE A 21 -6.82 -9.48 9.94
CA ILE A 21 -5.46 -9.53 9.39
C ILE A 21 -4.97 -8.11 9.07
N LEU A 22 -5.80 -7.28 8.44
CA LEU A 22 -5.48 -5.89 8.14
C LEU A 22 -5.23 -5.08 9.43
N PHE A 23 -6.11 -5.21 10.42
CA PHE A 23 -6.02 -4.51 11.70
C PHE A 23 -4.65 -4.80 12.36
N TYR A 24 -4.37 -6.06 12.65
CA TYR A 24 -3.11 -6.44 13.29
C TYR A 24 -1.89 -6.08 12.45
N ARG A 25 -1.95 -6.25 11.12
CA ARG A 25 -0.88 -5.84 10.21
C ARG A 25 -0.56 -4.36 10.33
N VAL A 26 -1.59 -3.50 10.35
CA VAL A 26 -1.41 -2.04 10.48
C VAL A 26 -0.83 -1.68 11.83
N PHE A 27 -1.38 -2.21 12.94
CA PHE A 27 -0.91 -1.87 14.28
C PHE A 27 0.52 -2.34 14.54
N PHE A 28 0.89 -3.54 14.13
CA PHE A 28 2.28 -4.02 14.23
C PHE A 28 3.22 -3.21 13.35
N SER A 29 2.80 -2.84 12.14
CA SER A 29 3.59 -1.97 11.25
C SER A 29 3.81 -0.60 11.89
N VAL A 30 2.77 0.02 12.47
CA VAL A 30 2.85 1.30 13.17
C VAL A 30 3.82 1.21 14.34
N ALA A 31 3.66 0.20 15.19
CA ALA A 31 4.55 0.04 16.36
C ALA A 31 6.02 -0.03 15.94
N LEU A 32 6.34 -0.87 14.94
CA LEU A 32 7.70 -1.03 14.43
C LEU A 32 8.22 0.27 13.77
N MET A 33 7.43 0.90 12.93
CA MET A 33 7.81 2.13 12.23
C MET A 33 8.01 3.32 13.18
N VAL A 34 7.16 3.45 14.21
CA VAL A 34 7.30 4.47 15.24
C VAL A 34 8.57 4.23 16.05
N VAL A 35 8.82 3.00 16.49
CA VAL A 35 10.05 2.63 17.22
C VAL A 35 11.29 2.96 16.38
N ILE A 36 11.31 2.57 15.09
CA ILE A 36 12.45 2.88 14.19
C ILE A 36 12.64 4.40 14.07
N ASN A 37 11.58 5.17 13.86
CA ASN A 37 11.69 6.62 13.71
C ASN A 37 12.15 7.31 15.00
N VAL A 38 11.59 6.93 16.15
CA VAL A 38 11.90 7.57 17.44
C VAL A 38 13.32 7.23 17.92
N ILE A 39 13.76 5.98 17.75
CA ILE A 39 15.06 5.52 18.25
C ILE A 39 16.17 5.88 17.27
N PHE A 40 16.01 5.55 15.98
CA PHE A 40 17.11 5.62 15.01
C PHE A 40 17.05 6.87 14.10
N ARG A 41 15.89 7.52 13.99
CA ARG A 41 15.69 8.59 13.00
C ARG A 41 15.18 9.91 13.61
N ARG A 42 15.42 10.13 14.92
CA ARG A 42 14.97 11.33 15.64
C ARG A 42 15.41 12.63 14.98
N ASN A 43 16.63 12.69 14.46
CA ASN A 43 17.16 13.87 13.77
C ASN A 43 16.38 14.17 12.48
N ILE A 44 15.96 13.14 11.76
CA ILE A 44 15.15 13.28 10.53
C ILE A 44 13.76 13.80 10.88
N ILE A 45 13.15 13.34 11.97
CA ILE A 45 11.87 13.88 12.46
C ILE A 45 12.00 15.39 12.73
N LEU A 46 13.03 15.80 13.46
CA LEU A 46 13.25 17.22 13.80
C LEU A 46 13.50 18.09 12.56
N GLN A 47 14.31 17.60 11.61
CA GLN A 47 14.56 18.28 10.34
C GLN A 47 13.27 18.47 9.53
N ASN A 48 12.49 17.41 9.37
CA ASN A 48 11.20 17.47 8.64
C ASN A 48 10.19 18.38 9.34
N TRP A 49 10.15 18.36 10.67
CA TRP A 49 9.29 19.25 11.45
C TRP A 49 9.66 20.74 11.26
N ASN A 50 10.95 21.05 11.29
CA ASN A 50 11.44 22.42 11.05
C ASN A 50 11.17 22.85 9.61
N HIS A 51 11.40 21.96 8.63
CA HIS A 51 11.06 22.22 7.24
C HIS A 51 9.56 22.47 7.05
N PHE A 52 8.70 21.63 7.65
CA PHE A 52 7.25 21.81 7.61
C PHE A 52 6.79 23.15 8.19
N LYS A 53 7.43 23.64 9.28
CA LYS A 53 7.09 24.94 9.88
C LYS A 53 7.29 26.11 8.93
N VAL A 54 8.34 26.11 8.13
CA VAL A 54 8.69 27.20 7.19
C VAL A 54 7.98 27.12 5.84
N MET A 55 7.27 26.03 5.56
CA MET A 55 6.46 25.88 4.35
C MET A 55 5.33 26.92 4.27
N THR A 56 5.00 27.31 3.05
CA THR A 56 3.80 28.13 2.77
C THR A 56 2.51 27.37 3.07
N ALA A 57 1.41 28.10 3.32
CA ALA A 57 0.10 27.49 3.61
C ALA A 57 -0.35 26.52 2.47
N LYS A 58 -0.04 26.87 1.21
CA LYS A 58 -0.35 26.02 0.04
C LYS A 58 0.44 24.72 0.05
N GLN A 59 1.73 24.77 0.37
CA GLN A 59 2.58 23.59 0.49
C GLN A 59 2.13 22.70 1.64
N LYS A 60 1.87 23.27 2.83
CA LYS A 60 1.33 22.53 3.99
C LYS A 60 0.05 21.79 3.64
N LYS A 61 -0.91 22.48 3.00
CA LYS A 61 -2.17 21.85 2.55
C LYS A 61 -1.90 20.70 1.59
N SER A 62 -1.01 20.89 0.61
CA SER A 62 -0.64 19.85 -0.35
C SER A 62 -0.05 18.62 0.34
N VAL A 63 0.96 18.82 1.21
CA VAL A 63 1.61 17.74 1.95
C VAL A 63 0.62 16.96 2.81
N ILE A 64 -0.22 17.66 3.57
CA ILE A 64 -1.24 17.02 4.41
C ILE A 64 -2.22 16.21 3.55
N THR A 65 -2.77 16.80 2.49
CA THR A 65 -3.73 16.12 1.61
C THR A 65 -3.12 14.89 0.94
N LEU A 66 -1.88 14.98 0.44
CA LEU A 66 -1.18 13.87 -0.20
C LEU A 66 -0.80 12.78 0.82
N THR A 67 -0.42 13.16 2.04
CA THR A 67 -0.09 12.20 3.09
C THR A 67 -1.34 11.45 3.56
N LEU A 68 -2.41 12.14 3.91
CA LEU A 68 -3.65 11.50 4.37
C LEU A 68 -4.33 10.73 3.24
N GLY A 69 -4.44 11.32 2.04
CA GLY A 69 -4.98 10.63 0.86
C GLY A 69 -4.18 9.39 0.49
N GLY A 70 -2.85 9.47 0.53
CA GLY A 70 -1.97 8.31 0.34
C GLY A 70 -2.21 7.22 1.38
N GLY A 71 -2.45 7.58 2.65
CA GLY A 71 -2.82 6.65 3.71
C GLY A 71 -4.14 5.91 3.42
N VAL A 72 -5.16 6.65 2.97
CA VAL A 72 -6.45 6.06 2.56
C VAL A 72 -6.26 5.08 1.39
N PHE A 73 -5.52 5.48 0.34
CA PHE A 73 -5.29 4.60 -0.81
C PHE A 73 -4.50 3.34 -0.44
N LEU A 74 -3.47 3.47 0.42
CA LEU A 74 -2.68 2.32 0.88
C LEU A 74 -3.51 1.35 1.71
N SER A 75 -4.30 1.85 2.64
CA SER A 75 -5.18 1.03 3.49
C SER A 75 -6.26 0.32 2.69
N SER A 76 -6.91 1.05 1.78
CA SER A 76 -7.90 0.49 0.86
C SER A 76 -7.29 -0.60 -0.02
N ASN A 77 -6.08 -0.35 -0.55
CA ASN A 77 -5.36 -1.35 -1.32
C ASN A 77 -5.09 -2.62 -0.50
N TRP A 78 -4.59 -2.48 0.72
CA TRP A 78 -4.30 -3.64 1.58
C TRP A 78 -5.55 -4.43 1.93
N PHE A 79 -6.64 -3.74 2.24
CA PHE A 79 -7.92 -4.39 2.51
C PHE A 79 -8.42 -5.17 1.30
N VAL A 80 -8.52 -4.50 0.14
CA VAL A 80 -9.01 -5.14 -1.09
C VAL A 80 -8.08 -6.31 -1.48
N PHE A 81 -6.76 -6.14 -1.36
CA PHE A 81 -5.81 -7.19 -1.69
C PHE A 81 -5.96 -8.44 -0.80
N ILE A 82 -6.08 -8.26 0.52
CA ILE A 82 -6.31 -9.37 1.46
C ILE A 82 -7.66 -10.03 1.18
N TYR A 83 -8.69 -9.21 0.94
CA TYR A 83 -10.03 -9.70 0.61
C TYR A 83 -10.02 -10.55 -0.68
N VAL A 84 -9.39 -10.06 -1.73
CA VAL A 84 -9.29 -10.77 -3.02
C VAL A 84 -8.53 -12.09 -2.86
N MET A 85 -7.44 -12.09 -2.10
CA MET A 85 -6.66 -13.30 -1.83
C MET A 85 -7.48 -14.36 -1.08
N ASN A 86 -8.33 -13.94 -0.15
CA ASN A 86 -9.09 -14.85 0.71
C ASN A 86 -10.42 -15.31 0.08
N HIS A 87 -11.08 -14.45 -0.71
CA HIS A 87 -12.47 -14.67 -1.15
C HIS A 87 -12.64 -14.80 -2.66
N VAL A 88 -11.66 -14.34 -3.46
CA VAL A 88 -11.76 -14.39 -4.94
C VAL A 88 -10.76 -15.39 -5.49
N SER A 89 -9.54 -14.97 -5.72
CA SER A 89 -8.46 -15.86 -6.18
C SER A 89 -7.06 -15.24 -6.03
N VAL A 90 -6.05 -16.09 -5.83
CA VAL A 90 -4.64 -15.68 -5.88
C VAL A 90 -4.27 -15.16 -7.28
N LYS A 91 -4.94 -15.67 -8.33
CA LYS A 91 -4.76 -15.25 -9.72
C LYS A 91 -5.18 -13.79 -9.90
N ALA A 92 -6.36 -13.40 -9.36
CA ALA A 92 -6.84 -12.02 -9.41
C ALA A 92 -5.89 -11.05 -8.69
N ALA A 93 -5.41 -11.43 -7.49
CA ALA A 93 -4.43 -10.65 -6.75
C ALA A 93 -3.10 -10.48 -7.51
N SER A 94 -2.63 -11.54 -8.19
CA SER A 94 -1.42 -11.49 -9.02
C SER A 94 -1.61 -10.61 -10.26
N LEU A 95 -2.78 -10.69 -10.90
CA LEU A 95 -3.13 -9.87 -12.06
C LEU A 95 -3.13 -8.38 -11.72
N ALA A 96 -3.56 -8.02 -10.51
CA ALA A 96 -3.52 -6.63 -10.03
C ALA A 96 -2.10 -6.03 -10.09
N TYR A 97 -1.07 -6.79 -9.71
CA TYR A 97 0.32 -6.33 -9.80
C TYR A 97 0.84 -6.20 -11.24
N MET A 98 0.29 -6.94 -12.18
CA MET A 98 0.59 -6.77 -13.61
C MET A 98 -0.09 -5.52 -14.19
N ILE A 99 -1.29 -5.21 -13.74
CA ILE A 99 -2.06 -4.02 -14.17
C ILE A 99 -1.52 -2.74 -13.51
N CYS A 100 -1.01 -2.82 -12.29
CA CYS A 100 -0.58 -1.67 -11.51
C CYS A 100 0.45 -0.77 -12.21
N PRO A 101 1.54 -1.26 -12.83
CA PRO A 101 2.49 -0.41 -13.55
C PRO A 101 1.84 0.34 -14.72
N ILE A 102 0.88 -0.29 -15.40
CA ILE A 102 0.12 0.32 -16.51
C ILE A 102 -0.67 1.52 -15.99
N LEU A 103 -1.49 1.30 -14.95
CA LEU A 103 -2.29 2.35 -14.33
C LEU A 103 -1.43 3.45 -13.71
N THR A 104 -0.31 3.08 -13.05
CA THR A 104 0.62 4.05 -12.48
C THR A 104 1.21 4.95 -13.56
N THR A 105 1.60 4.40 -14.71
CA THR A 105 2.14 5.17 -15.84
C THR A 105 1.08 6.11 -16.43
N ILE A 106 -0.14 5.63 -16.62
CA ILE A 106 -1.26 6.45 -17.12
C ILE A 106 -1.59 7.58 -16.14
N LEU A 107 -1.70 7.28 -14.85
CA LEU A 107 -1.99 8.27 -13.82
C LEU A 107 -0.84 9.28 -13.66
N ALA A 108 0.42 8.85 -13.76
CA ALA A 108 1.58 9.75 -13.75
C ALA A 108 1.53 10.74 -14.93
N PHE A 109 1.18 10.27 -16.13
CA PHE A 109 0.98 11.14 -17.28
C PHE A 109 -0.08 12.22 -17.02
N PHE A 110 -1.27 11.85 -16.50
CA PHE A 110 -2.36 12.81 -16.28
C PHE A 110 -2.15 13.69 -15.04
N ILE A 111 -1.71 13.11 -13.90
CA ILE A 111 -1.64 13.81 -12.60
C ILE A 111 -0.32 14.55 -12.42
N LEU A 112 0.79 13.92 -12.81
CA LEU A 112 2.13 14.50 -12.69
C LEU A 112 2.56 15.26 -13.95
N LYS A 113 1.76 15.15 -15.04
CA LYS A 113 2.05 15.75 -16.36
C LYS A 113 3.40 15.28 -16.93
N GLU A 114 3.77 14.04 -16.65
CA GLU A 114 4.99 13.43 -17.19
C GLU A 114 4.84 13.15 -18.68
N LYS A 115 5.90 13.43 -19.43
CA LYS A 115 5.92 13.13 -20.88
C LYS A 115 6.33 11.68 -21.09
N LEU A 116 5.45 10.89 -21.66
CA LEU A 116 5.75 9.52 -22.04
C LEU A 116 6.35 9.46 -23.46
N SER A 117 7.41 8.69 -23.64
CA SER A 117 7.96 8.40 -24.96
C SER A 117 7.04 7.49 -25.76
N LYS A 118 7.21 7.46 -27.09
CA LYS A 118 6.43 6.56 -27.98
C LYS A 118 6.61 5.08 -27.59
N TRP A 119 7.79 4.69 -27.14
CA TRP A 119 8.10 3.34 -26.69
C TRP A 119 7.40 2.98 -25.40
N GLN A 120 7.25 3.93 -24.47
CA GLN A 120 6.49 3.72 -23.23
C GLN A 120 5.00 3.55 -23.53
N TRP A 121 4.42 4.33 -24.44
CA TRP A 121 3.04 4.15 -24.90
C TRP A 121 2.85 2.78 -25.54
N PHE A 122 3.77 2.36 -26.39
CA PHE A 122 3.73 1.04 -27.01
C PHE A 122 3.77 -0.09 -25.98
N ALA A 123 4.67 0.02 -24.97
CA ALA A 123 4.74 -0.94 -23.88
C ALA A 123 3.44 -1.00 -23.06
N VAL A 124 2.83 0.16 -22.75
CA VAL A 124 1.54 0.24 -22.05
C VAL A 124 0.44 -0.47 -22.86
N MET A 125 0.37 -0.25 -24.17
CA MET A 125 -0.62 -0.90 -25.05
C MET A 125 -0.45 -2.42 -25.08
N ILE A 126 0.77 -2.92 -25.25
CA ILE A 126 1.05 -4.38 -25.26
C ILE A 126 0.69 -4.99 -23.91
N SER A 127 1.09 -4.34 -22.81
CA SER A 127 0.78 -4.83 -21.45
C SER A 127 -0.73 -4.85 -21.19
N ALA A 128 -1.46 -3.80 -21.59
CA ALA A 128 -2.91 -3.76 -21.47
C ALA A 128 -3.59 -4.86 -22.29
N PHE A 129 -3.14 -5.07 -23.54
CA PHE A 129 -3.63 -6.15 -24.39
C PHE A 129 -3.39 -7.53 -23.77
N SER A 130 -2.20 -7.76 -23.23
CA SER A 130 -1.87 -9.02 -22.54
C SER A 130 -2.75 -9.26 -21.31
N CYS A 131 -3.04 -8.22 -20.52
CA CYS A 131 -3.96 -8.32 -19.39
C CYS A 131 -5.39 -8.68 -19.82
N VAL A 132 -5.88 -8.09 -20.93
CA VAL A 132 -7.19 -8.43 -21.49
C VAL A 132 -7.23 -9.90 -21.93
N LEU A 133 -6.22 -10.38 -22.65
CA LEU A 133 -6.16 -11.78 -23.08
C LEU A 133 -6.17 -12.77 -21.92
N LEU A 134 -5.43 -12.48 -20.84
CA LEU A 134 -5.37 -13.33 -19.65
C LEU A 134 -6.71 -13.40 -18.90
N SER A 135 -7.59 -12.46 -19.16
CA SER A 135 -8.80 -12.21 -18.39
C SER A 135 -10.10 -12.60 -19.10
N LEU A 136 -10.03 -13.07 -20.36
CA LEU A 136 -11.20 -13.33 -21.21
C LEU A 136 -12.25 -14.28 -20.60
N ASN A 137 -11.87 -15.16 -19.69
CA ASN A 137 -12.77 -16.14 -19.08
C ASN A 137 -13.13 -15.85 -17.61
N HIS A 138 -12.66 -14.72 -17.03
CA HIS A 138 -12.78 -14.42 -15.60
C HIS A 138 -13.03 -12.93 -15.35
N VAL A 139 -14.22 -12.44 -15.69
CA VAL A 139 -14.58 -11.00 -15.60
C VAL A 139 -14.55 -10.50 -14.16
N GLU A 140 -14.94 -11.32 -13.19
CA GLU A 140 -14.89 -10.94 -11.77
C GLU A 140 -13.44 -10.73 -11.31
N ASP A 141 -12.52 -11.60 -11.70
CA ASP A 141 -11.09 -11.47 -11.39
C ASP A 141 -10.53 -10.13 -11.92
N ILE A 142 -10.96 -9.69 -13.11
CA ILE A 142 -10.54 -8.40 -13.69
C ILE A 142 -11.01 -7.24 -12.82
N PHE A 143 -12.27 -7.24 -12.43
CA PHE A 143 -12.86 -6.13 -11.68
C PHE A 143 -12.12 -5.91 -10.35
N TYR A 144 -11.91 -6.97 -9.58
CA TYR A 144 -11.16 -6.91 -8.34
C TYR A 144 -9.68 -6.56 -8.54
N SER A 145 -9.06 -7.09 -9.60
CA SER A 145 -7.68 -6.75 -9.97
C SER A 145 -7.54 -5.28 -10.32
N LEU A 146 -8.52 -4.71 -11.04
CA LEU A 146 -8.51 -3.31 -11.45
C LEU A 146 -8.64 -2.37 -10.25
N ILE A 147 -9.55 -2.67 -9.31
CA ILE A 147 -9.71 -1.89 -8.07
C ILE A 147 -8.43 -1.93 -7.24
N THR A 148 -7.86 -3.13 -7.05
CA THR A 148 -6.61 -3.31 -6.30
C THR A 148 -5.46 -2.56 -6.95
N ALA A 149 -5.31 -2.66 -8.28
CA ALA A 149 -4.27 -1.96 -9.02
C ALA A 149 -4.48 -0.44 -9.00
N ALA A 150 -5.71 0.05 -9.14
CA ALA A 150 -6.02 1.48 -9.13
C ALA A 150 -5.71 2.13 -7.78
N THR A 151 -6.10 1.51 -6.67
CA THR A 151 -5.82 2.02 -5.33
C THR A 151 -4.32 2.09 -5.05
N TYR A 152 -3.55 1.09 -5.48
CA TYR A 152 -2.10 1.10 -5.32
C TYR A 152 -1.42 2.09 -6.27
N ALA A 153 -1.85 2.21 -7.51
CA ALA A 153 -1.34 3.19 -8.46
C ALA A 153 -1.58 4.63 -7.97
N MET A 154 -2.77 4.94 -7.42
CA MET A 154 -3.06 6.24 -6.80
C MET A 154 -2.15 6.51 -5.59
N TYR A 155 -1.89 5.48 -4.76
CA TYR A 155 -0.93 5.58 -3.68
C TYR A 155 0.47 5.94 -4.21
N LEU A 156 1.01 5.22 -5.20
CA LEU A 156 2.34 5.46 -5.76
C LEU A 156 2.47 6.88 -6.36
N VAL A 157 1.46 7.32 -7.12
CA VAL A 157 1.44 8.67 -7.70
C VAL A 157 1.37 9.74 -6.61
N SER A 158 0.59 9.51 -5.54
CA SER A 158 0.54 10.43 -4.39
C SER A 158 1.89 10.53 -3.68
N GLN A 159 2.58 9.40 -3.50
CA GLN A 159 3.93 9.36 -2.91
C GLN A 159 4.97 10.08 -3.77
N ARG A 160 4.93 9.89 -5.09
CA ARG A 160 5.83 10.59 -6.01
C ARG A 160 5.62 12.09 -5.99
N LYS A 161 4.37 12.54 -5.89
CA LYS A 161 4.03 13.97 -5.78
C LYS A 161 4.38 14.56 -4.42
N ASN A 162 4.40 13.74 -3.36
CA ASN A 162 4.70 14.16 -1.98
C ASN A 162 6.21 14.04 -1.70
N SER A 163 7.01 14.90 -2.32
CA SER A 163 8.48 14.88 -2.24
C SER A 163 9.08 15.82 -1.19
N GLU A 164 8.25 16.60 -0.50
CA GLU A 164 8.70 17.65 0.43
C GLU A 164 9.21 17.09 1.77
N LEU A 165 8.71 15.93 2.20
CA LEU A 165 9.07 15.30 3.45
C LEU A 165 9.75 13.95 3.20
N ASP A 166 10.49 13.48 4.21
CA ASP A 166 11.10 12.15 4.20
C ASP A 166 10.04 11.06 3.99
N LYS A 167 10.24 10.22 2.98
CA LYS A 167 9.27 9.23 2.55
C LYS A 167 8.93 8.18 3.62
N PHE A 168 9.92 7.78 4.42
CA PHE A 168 9.71 6.83 5.51
C PHE A 168 8.88 7.43 6.65
N LEU A 169 9.11 8.71 6.94
CA LEU A 169 8.31 9.45 7.92
C LEU A 169 6.87 9.64 7.42
N VAL A 170 6.68 10.00 6.14
CA VAL A 170 5.37 10.10 5.50
C VAL A 170 4.63 8.78 5.59
N LEU A 171 5.27 7.66 5.28
CA LEU A 171 4.68 6.32 5.41
C LEU A 171 4.26 6.02 6.85
N THR A 172 5.10 6.38 7.82
CA THR A 172 4.74 6.20 9.25
C THR A 172 3.49 6.99 9.62
N ILE A 173 3.41 8.25 9.20
CA ILE A 173 2.22 9.11 9.46
C ILE A 173 0.98 8.50 8.79
N GLN A 174 1.10 7.99 7.58
CA GLN A 174 0.01 7.32 6.86
C GLN A 174 -0.50 6.09 7.61
N LEU A 175 0.41 5.26 8.13
CA LEU A 175 0.05 4.07 8.89
C LEU A 175 -0.58 4.43 10.24
N VAL A 176 -0.05 5.43 10.94
CA VAL A 176 -0.68 5.95 12.19
C VAL A 176 -2.09 6.46 11.92
N PHE A 177 -2.29 7.23 10.86
CA PHE A 177 -3.60 7.70 10.43
C PHE A 177 -4.56 6.53 10.13
N THR A 178 -4.08 5.52 9.40
CA THR A 178 -4.85 4.30 9.12
C THR A 178 -5.22 3.56 10.41
N ALA A 179 -4.28 3.42 11.36
CA ALA A 179 -4.56 2.78 12.64
C ALA A 179 -5.67 3.52 13.42
N ILE A 180 -5.64 4.86 13.41
CA ILE A 180 -6.70 5.67 14.05
C ILE A 180 -8.06 5.42 13.41
N ILE A 181 -8.12 5.34 12.08
CA ILE A 181 -9.37 5.02 11.36
C ILE A 181 -9.88 3.62 11.69
N LEU A 182 -8.98 2.64 11.84
CA LEU A 182 -9.35 1.26 12.12
C LEU A 182 -9.73 1.01 13.59
N LEU A 183 -9.29 1.85 14.53
CA LEU A 183 -9.57 1.68 15.96
C LEU A 183 -11.05 1.44 16.30
N PRO A 184 -12.02 2.24 15.79
CA PRO A 184 -13.43 2.07 16.14
C PRO A 184 -14.04 0.74 15.69
N PHE A 185 -13.40 0.09 14.70
CA PHE A 185 -13.94 -1.13 14.10
C PHE A 185 -13.43 -2.41 14.76
N TYR A 186 -12.46 -2.31 15.68
CA TYR A 186 -11.85 -3.49 16.31
C TYR A 186 -12.84 -4.45 17.00
N PRO A 187 -13.81 -4.00 17.82
CA PRO A 187 -14.72 -4.91 18.51
C PRO A 187 -15.67 -5.68 17.60
N ASP A 188 -15.89 -5.20 16.38
CA ASP A 188 -16.90 -5.74 15.48
C ASP A 188 -16.39 -6.89 14.59
N TYR A 189 -15.05 -7.09 14.52
CA TYR A 189 -14.50 -8.07 13.57
C TYR A 189 -14.26 -9.43 14.17
N SER A 190 -13.72 -9.45 15.38
CA SER A 190 -13.26 -10.68 15.99
C SER A 190 -14.06 -10.96 17.22
N GLY A 191 -15.07 -11.78 17.16
CA GLY A 191 -15.74 -12.27 18.37
C GLY A 191 -14.76 -12.88 19.40
N ASN A 192 -13.55 -13.28 18.96
CA ASN A 192 -12.45 -13.79 19.78
C ASN A 192 -11.10 -13.28 19.26
N LEU A 193 -10.24 -12.87 20.18
CA LEU A 193 -8.83 -12.54 19.86
C LEU A 193 -8.12 -13.79 19.33
N PRO A 194 -7.30 -13.67 18.27
CA PRO A 194 -6.47 -14.78 17.82
C PRO A 194 -5.53 -15.22 18.96
N THR A 195 -5.65 -16.47 19.39
CA THR A 195 -4.84 -17.02 20.49
C THR A 195 -3.65 -17.82 20.00
N GLU A 196 -3.62 -18.16 18.72
CA GLU A 196 -2.57 -19.00 18.13
C GLU A 196 -1.27 -18.23 17.93
N SER A 197 -0.16 -18.76 18.44
CA SER A 197 1.18 -18.19 18.22
C SER A 197 1.56 -18.15 16.73
N LEU A 198 1.02 -19.09 15.93
CA LEU A 198 1.20 -19.13 14.48
C LEU A 198 0.68 -17.85 13.80
N PHE A 199 -0.48 -17.35 14.25
CA PHE A 199 -1.05 -16.10 13.71
C PHE A 199 -0.06 -14.95 13.84
N TYR A 200 0.45 -14.73 15.05
CA TYR A 200 1.38 -13.62 15.31
C TYR A 200 2.73 -13.79 14.62
N SER A 201 3.23 -15.01 14.50
CA SER A 201 4.49 -15.28 13.79
C SER A 201 4.36 -15.01 12.30
N CYS A 202 3.30 -15.49 11.66
CA CYS A 202 3.02 -15.21 10.24
C CYS A 202 2.78 -13.71 10.02
N LEU A 203 2.05 -13.06 10.92
CA LEU A 203 1.80 -11.63 10.86
C LEU A 203 3.10 -10.82 10.94
N LEU A 204 4.02 -11.19 11.83
CA LEU A 204 5.31 -10.52 11.98
C LEU A 204 6.16 -10.66 10.71
N VAL A 205 6.16 -11.85 10.09
CA VAL A 205 6.79 -12.06 8.78
C VAL A 205 6.15 -11.16 7.72
N ILE A 206 4.82 -11.04 7.68
CA ILE A 206 4.10 -10.16 6.74
C ILE A 206 4.48 -8.70 6.97
N VAL A 207 4.54 -8.26 8.22
CA VAL A 207 4.87 -6.87 8.57
C VAL A 207 6.30 -6.52 8.16
N VAL A 208 7.27 -7.34 8.51
CA VAL A 208 8.69 -7.03 8.25
C VAL A 208 9.03 -7.23 6.78
N PHE A 209 8.84 -8.46 6.26
CA PHE A 209 9.33 -8.84 4.94
C PHE A 209 8.41 -8.43 3.79
N PHE A 210 7.10 -8.33 4.02
CA PHE A 210 6.15 -8.02 2.95
C PHE A 210 5.50 -6.64 3.08
N THR A 211 5.80 -5.89 4.15
CA THR A 211 5.29 -4.54 4.33
C THR A 211 6.43 -3.54 4.43
N ILE A 212 7.20 -3.54 5.51
CA ILE A 212 8.18 -2.48 5.79
C ILE A 212 9.32 -2.50 4.76
N ILE A 213 9.97 -3.64 4.57
CA ILE A 213 11.11 -3.74 3.65
C ILE A 213 10.72 -3.40 2.21
N PRO A 214 9.68 -4.00 1.60
CA PRO A 214 9.33 -3.70 0.22
C PRO A 214 8.84 -2.27 0.01
N LEU A 215 8.06 -1.73 0.95
CA LEU A 215 7.61 -0.34 0.86
C LEU A 215 8.78 0.63 0.97
N PHE A 216 9.71 0.38 1.88
CA PHE A 216 10.93 1.19 2.00
C PHE A 216 11.74 1.17 0.70
N LEU A 217 12.00 -0.01 0.14
CA LEU A 217 12.73 -0.16 -1.12
C LEU A 217 11.99 0.52 -2.29
N ASN A 218 10.67 0.37 -2.34
CA ASN A 218 9.84 0.99 -3.39
C ASN A 218 9.85 2.52 -3.28
N LEU A 219 9.74 3.07 -2.06
CA LEU A 219 9.82 4.51 -1.83
C LEU A 219 11.20 5.10 -2.17
N TYR A 220 12.26 4.31 -2.03
CA TYR A 220 13.61 4.73 -2.41
C TYR A 220 13.82 4.71 -3.94
N ALA A 221 13.07 3.86 -4.65
CA ALA A 221 13.13 3.76 -6.11
C ALA A 221 12.28 4.83 -6.82
N LEU A 222 11.35 5.49 -6.14
CA LEU A 222 10.50 6.58 -6.63
C LEU A 222 11.19 7.94 -6.51
#